data_37f9d6e177fda4c57026db832aa2301b
#
_entry.id   37f9d6e177fda4c57026db832aa2301b
#
_cell.length_a   1.000
_cell.length_b   1.000
_cell.length_c   1.000
_cell.angle_alpha   90.00
_cell.angle_beta   90.00
_cell.angle_gamma   90.00
#
_symmetry.space_group_name_H-M   'P 1'
#
loop_
_entity.id
_entity.type
_entity.pdbx_description
1 polymer ?
#
loop_
_entity_poly.entity_id
_entity_poly.type
_entity_poly.pdbx_seq_one_letter_code
_entity_poly.pdbx_strand_id
1 'polypeptide(L)'
;MMLMAIYHLHCKVFSRSKGQTAIAAAAYRSGTKLEDHELDTVSDYTKKKGIAFSEIALPSNAPKEYADREVLWNAVQEVEKSKNAQLCREFEIALPKELSLVEQIELVRTFAKSLVSEGMIADYSIHDKNDGNPHVHILTTMRGIDDKGKWMSKQKKIYSLDEGGNRIPIIDKKTGQQKISNGRRQWKRETLLDTSWNSKEQLLAWRKRWSDICNEAIDKKNALIEEENLAVNLYAQQEAISHIDHRSYAEQGVNKTPTIHEGWQARKMERLGMTSERLEQNRRINQMNSVWSQLDTLSKKYRKYNEDHYQDYQKEVKSVKQKSIKTYKKRQT
;
A
#
# COMPACT_ATOMS: atom_id res chain seq x y z
N MET A 1 -10.09 -20.64 14.77
CA MET A 1 -9.41 -19.32 14.97
C MET A 1 -9.27 -18.69 13.60
N MET A 2 -9.85 -17.54 13.35
CA MET A 2 -9.90 -16.93 12.02
C MET A 2 -8.49 -16.66 11.50
N LEU A 3 -8.18 -17.10 10.27
CA LEU A 3 -6.90 -16.80 9.62
C LEU A 3 -6.81 -15.30 9.35
N MET A 4 -5.83 -14.62 9.92
CA MET A 4 -5.71 -13.17 9.82
C MET A 4 -4.68 -12.79 8.76
N ALA A 5 -5.14 -12.32 7.62
CA ALA A 5 -4.29 -11.64 6.67
C ALA A 5 -3.76 -10.32 7.28
N ILE A 6 -2.51 -9.96 6.98
CA ILE A 6 -1.84 -8.78 7.55
C ILE A 6 -1.79 -7.69 6.49
N TYR A 7 -2.28 -6.48 6.83
CA TYR A 7 -2.06 -5.30 6.01
C TYR A 7 -0.68 -4.70 6.28
N HIS A 8 0.15 -4.61 5.26
CA HIS A 8 1.36 -3.80 5.26
C HIS A 8 1.59 -3.22 3.87
N LEU A 9 1.69 -1.91 3.77
CA LEU A 9 2.15 -1.19 2.59
C LEU A 9 3.04 -0.04 3.04
N HIS A 10 4.33 -0.16 2.74
CA HIS A 10 5.33 0.87 2.93
C HIS A 10 5.70 1.48 1.58
N CYS A 11 5.78 2.82 1.52
CA CYS A 11 6.16 3.55 0.33
C CYS A 11 7.38 4.41 0.61
N LYS A 12 8.43 4.28 -0.21
CA LYS A 12 9.64 5.11 -0.12
C LYS A 12 10.12 5.55 -1.49
N VAL A 13 10.90 6.62 -1.51
CA VAL A 13 11.47 7.19 -2.74
C VAL A 13 12.99 7.08 -2.70
N PHE A 14 13.55 6.60 -3.79
CA PHE A 14 15.00 6.56 -4.02
C PHE A 14 15.42 7.88 -4.67
N SER A 15 16.51 8.45 -4.18
CA SER A 15 17.01 9.74 -4.68
C SER A 15 18.52 9.75 -4.82
N ARG A 16 19.01 10.50 -5.81
CA ARG A 16 20.45 10.71 -6.05
C ARG A 16 21.17 11.31 -4.86
N SER A 17 20.55 12.28 -4.18
CA SER A 17 21.12 12.93 -3.00
C SER A 17 21.45 12.00 -1.84
N LYS A 18 20.88 10.79 -1.84
CA LYS A 18 21.17 9.74 -0.86
C LYS A 18 22.18 8.71 -1.36
N GLY A 19 22.85 8.94 -2.50
CA GLY A 19 23.77 8.01 -3.11
C GLY A 19 23.10 6.71 -3.60
N GLN A 20 21.80 6.76 -3.90
CA GLN A 20 21.03 5.61 -4.37
C GLN A 20 20.96 5.61 -5.90
N THR A 21 20.91 4.43 -6.53
CA THR A 21 20.67 4.25 -7.96
C THR A 21 19.42 3.41 -8.20
N ALA A 22 18.72 3.68 -9.30
CA ALA A 22 17.56 2.89 -9.70
C ALA A 22 18.00 1.48 -10.15
N ILE A 23 19.17 1.38 -10.80
CA ILE A 23 19.78 0.11 -11.24
C ILE A 23 20.03 -0.83 -10.06
N ALA A 24 20.77 -0.35 -9.04
CA ALA A 24 21.05 -1.19 -7.87
C ALA A 24 19.76 -1.59 -7.13
N ALA A 25 18.78 -0.68 -7.08
CA ALA A 25 17.49 -0.98 -6.51
C ALA A 25 16.75 -2.08 -7.28
N ALA A 26 16.71 -2.02 -8.60
CA ALA A 26 16.05 -3.00 -9.46
C ALA A 26 16.78 -4.35 -9.43
N ALA A 27 18.10 -4.36 -9.59
CA ALA A 27 18.93 -5.57 -9.52
C ALA A 27 18.72 -6.34 -8.21
N TYR A 28 18.72 -5.63 -7.07
CA TYR A 28 18.49 -6.23 -5.76
C TYR A 28 17.11 -6.89 -5.62
N ARG A 29 16.04 -6.26 -6.16
CA ARG A 29 14.67 -6.78 -6.02
C ARG A 29 14.44 -7.96 -6.94
N SER A 30 14.90 -7.86 -8.19
CA SER A 30 14.72 -8.92 -9.18
C SER A 30 15.74 -10.06 -9.04
N GLY A 31 16.84 -9.88 -8.27
CA GLY A 31 17.91 -10.86 -8.16
C GLY A 31 18.67 -11.06 -9.46
N THR A 32 18.79 -10.01 -10.25
CA THR A 32 19.49 -10.02 -11.54
C THR A 32 20.82 -9.30 -11.46
N LYS A 33 21.63 -9.44 -12.51
CA LYS A 33 22.83 -8.65 -12.74
C LYS A 33 22.46 -7.53 -13.70
N LEU A 34 22.71 -6.27 -13.33
CA LEU A 34 22.45 -5.09 -14.14
C LEU A 34 23.65 -4.15 -14.16
N GLU A 35 23.91 -3.54 -15.31
CA GLU A 35 24.99 -2.55 -15.51
C GLU A 35 24.42 -1.12 -15.36
N ASP A 36 25.08 -0.32 -14.56
CA ASP A 36 24.80 1.10 -14.40
C ASP A 36 25.70 1.92 -15.32
N HIS A 37 25.15 2.37 -16.45
CA HIS A 37 25.91 3.05 -17.51
C HIS A 37 26.40 4.44 -17.06
N GLU A 38 25.77 5.08 -16.09
CA GLU A 38 26.17 6.39 -15.60
C GLU A 38 27.36 6.29 -14.64
N LEU A 39 27.38 5.26 -13.79
CA LEU A 39 28.40 5.07 -12.77
C LEU A 39 29.50 4.08 -13.21
N ASP A 40 29.36 3.47 -14.38
CA ASP A 40 30.25 2.40 -14.88
C ASP A 40 30.44 1.29 -13.82
N THR A 41 29.33 0.85 -13.22
CA THR A 41 29.31 -0.15 -12.17
C THR A 41 28.32 -1.26 -12.45
N VAL A 42 28.56 -2.44 -11.88
CA VAL A 42 27.70 -3.61 -12.03
C VAL A 42 27.09 -3.98 -10.68
N SER A 43 25.77 -4.10 -10.66
CA SER A 43 25.01 -4.61 -9.51
C SER A 43 24.62 -6.07 -9.76
N ASP A 44 25.32 -7.02 -9.11
CA ASP A 44 25.07 -8.46 -9.28
C ASP A 44 24.43 -9.06 -8.03
N TYR A 45 23.16 -9.46 -8.17
CA TYR A 45 22.38 -10.14 -7.13
C TYR A 45 21.88 -11.52 -7.58
N THR A 46 22.50 -12.14 -8.58
CA THR A 46 22.10 -13.46 -9.11
C THR A 46 22.18 -14.59 -8.08
N LYS A 47 22.98 -14.42 -7.03
CA LYS A 47 23.07 -15.37 -5.90
C LYS A 47 21.93 -15.21 -4.87
N LYS A 48 21.09 -14.18 -5.01
CA LYS A 48 19.97 -13.94 -4.08
C LYS A 48 18.89 -15.01 -4.26
N LYS A 49 18.48 -15.62 -3.16
CA LYS A 49 17.42 -16.64 -3.13
C LYS A 49 16.08 -16.03 -2.65
N GLY A 50 15.00 -16.75 -2.94
CA GLY A 50 13.66 -16.39 -2.47
C GLY A 50 12.96 -15.36 -3.35
N ILE A 51 13.32 -15.24 -4.63
CA ILE A 51 12.57 -14.49 -5.62
C ILE A 51 11.67 -15.49 -6.34
N ALA A 52 10.38 -15.40 -6.09
CA ALA A 52 9.38 -16.33 -6.62
C ALA A 52 8.84 -15.91 -7.99
N PHE A 53 8.81 -14.59 -8.25
CA PHE A 53 8.30 -14.04 -9.51
C PHE A 53 8.85 -12.65 -9.75
N SER A 54 9.00 -12.24 -11.03
CA SER A 54 9.41 -10.89 -11.41
C SER A 54 8.89 -10.52 -12.78
N GLU A 55 8.33 -9.31 -12.93
CA GLU A 55 7.72 -8.82 -14.17
C GLU A 55 7.76 -7.30 -14.24
N ILE A 56 7.75 -6.75 -15.47
CA ILE A 56 7.59 -5.31 -15.72
C ILE A 56 6.28 -5.08 -16.44
N ALA A 57 5.42 -4.23 -15.90
CA ALA A 57 4.18 -3.77 -16.51
C ALA A 57 4.39 -2.38 -17.14
N LEU A 58 4.10 -2.28 -18.42
CA LEU A 58 4.26 -1.07 -19.24
C LEU A 58 2.90 -0.48 -19.62
N PRO A 59 2.74 0.85 -19.64
CA PRO A 59 1.64 1.49 -20.35
C PRO A 59 1.77 1.23 -21.87
N SER A 60 0.65 1.22 -22.57
CA SER A 60 0.59 0.86 -24.00
C SER A 60 1.42 1.77 -24.94
N ASN A 61 1.65 3.01 -24.50
CA ASN A 61 2.44 4.04 -25.19
C ASN A 61 3.93 4.01 -24.82
N ALA A 62 4.36 3.15 -23.91
CA ALA A 62 5.77 3.04 -23.56
C ALA A 62 6.57 2.31 -24.64
N PRO A 63 7.83 2.69 -24.87
CA PRO A 63 8.77 1.92 -25.69
C PRO A 63 8.84 0.46 -25.22
N LYS A 64 8.77 -0.48 -26.18
CA LYS A 64 8.77 -1.92 -25.87
C LYS A 64 10.08 -2.39 -25.24
N GLU A 65 11.19 -1.72 -25.55
CA GLU A 65 12.50 -1.97 -24.98
C GLU A 65 12.54 -1.77 -23.45
N TYR A 66 11.61 -1.01 -22.87
CA TYR A 66 11.48 -0.87 -21.42
C TYR A 66 10.93 -2.12 -20.71
N ALA A 67 10.59 -3.17 -21.46
CA ALA A 67 10.40 -4.51 -20.89
C ALA A 67 11.72 -5.14 -20.42
N ASP A 68 12.87 -4.66 -20.91
CA ASP A 68 14.17 -4.96 -20.37
C ASP A 68 14.48 -4.05 -19.18
N ARG A 69 14.83 -4.66 -18.04
CA ARG A 69 15.04 -3.97 -16.76
C ARG A 69 16.26 -3.05 -16.78
N GLU A 70 17.33 -3.47 -17.44
CA GLU A 70 18.56 -2.68 -17.57
C GLU A 70 18.32 -1.46 -18.42
N VAL A 71 17.67 -1.64 -19.57
CA VAL A 71 17.31 -0.55 -20.48
C VAL A 71 16.38 0.45 -19.80
N LEU A 72 15.33 -0.02 -19.13
CA LEU A 72 14.38 0.83 -18.42
C LEU A 72 15.07 1.72 -17.37
N TRP A 73 15.82 1.11 -16.46
CA TRP A 73 16.34 1.84 -15.30
C TRP A 73 17.54 2.73 -15.67
N ASN A 74 18.32 2.39 -16.70
CA ASN A 74 19.30 3.31 -17.26
C ASN A 74 18.64 4.52 -17.93
N ALA A 75 17.56 4.32 -18.70
CA ALA A 75 16.79 5.42 -19.27
C ALA A 75 16.19 6.34 -18.21
N VAL A 76 15.72 5.78 -17.06
CA VAL A 76 15.27 6.59 -15.92
C VAL A 76 16.41 7.40 -15.33
N GLN A 77 17.59 6.83 -15.12
CA GLN A 77 18.75 7.59 -14.60
C GLN A 77 19.19 8.68 -15.54
N GLU A 78 19.14 8.43 -16.84
CA GLU A 78 19.49 9.40 -17.87
C GLU A 78 18.55 10.63 -17.86
N VAL A 79 17.24 10.44 -17.68
CA VAL A 79 16.30 11.57 -17.64
C VAL A 79 16.29 12.31 -16.31
N GLU A 80 16.65 11.64 -15.20
CA GLU A 80 16.64 12.19 -13.83
C GLU A 80 18.01 12.76 -13.43
N LYS A 81 18.52 13.74 -14.20
CA LYS A 81 19.89 14.30 -14.07
C LYS A 81 20.14 15.19 -12.86
N SER A 82 19.09 15.72 -12.23
CA SER A 82 19.26 16.65 -11.11
C SER A 82 19.92 15.98 -9.89
N LYS A 83 20.84 16.68 -9.21
CA LYS A 83 21.50 16.19 -7.99
C LYS A 83 20.52 15.69 -6.92
N ASN A 84 19.33 16.28 -6.85
CA ASN A 84 18.26 15.90 -5.91
C ASN A 84 17.15 15.11 -6.57
N ALA A 85 17.37 14.55 -7.77
CA ALA A 85 16.33 13.83 -8.48
C ALA A 85 15.84 12.62 -7.69
N GLN A 86 14.52 12.47 -7.67
CA GLN A 86 13.86 11.22 -7.27
C GLN A 86 13.92 10.26 -8.46
N LEU A 87 14.54 9.11 -8.27
CA LEU A 87 14.80 8.13 -9.33
C LEU A 87 13.64 7.16 -9.52
N CYS A 88 13.18 6.58 -8.44
CA CYS A 88 12.05 5.67 -8.44
C CYS A 88 11.32 5.70 -7.09
N ARG A 89 10.08 5.22 -7.09
CA ARG A 89 9.30 4.94 -5.89
C ARG A 89 9.22 3.44 -5.72
N GLU A 90 9.34 2.99 -4.49
CA GLU A 90 9.10 1.61 -4.12
C GLU A 90 7.86 1.49 -3.25
N PHE A 91 7.03 0.52 -3.58
CA PHE A 91 6.03 -0.04 -2.69
C PHE A 91 6.55 -1.39 -2.21
N GLU A 92 6.63 -1.56 -0.91
CA GLU A 92 6.92 -2.82 -0.24
C GLU A 92 5.64 -3.27 0.46
N ILE A 93 5.09 -4.40 0.02
CA ILE A 93 3.73 -4.80 0.38
C ILE A 93 3.73 -6.26 0.81
N ALA A 94 3.15 -6.55 2.00
CA ALA A 94 2.90 -7.91 2.42
C ALA A 94 1.80 -8.56 1.57
N LEU A 95 2.00 -9.82 1.20
CA LEU A 95 1.01 -10.62 0.50
C LEU A 95 0.31 -11.58 1.49
N PRO A 96 -0.99 -11.84 1.33
CA PRO A 96 -1.66 -12.86 2.12
C PRO A 96 -1.00 -14.23 1.86
N LYS A 97 -0.45 -14.83 2.90
CA LYS A 97 0.18 -16.16 2.84
C LYS A 97 -0.83 -17.28 2.60
N GLU A 98 -2.10 -16.98 2.82
CA GLU A 98 -3.26 -17.86 2.61
C GLU A 98 -3.60 -18.01 1.11
N LEU A 99 -3.11 -17.12 0.27
CA LEU A 99 -3.22 -17.22 -1.18
C LEU A 99 -2.04 -18.01 -1.76
N SER A 100 -2.30 -18.84 -2.75
CA SER A 100 -1.26 -19.50 -3.53
C SER A 100 -0.39 -18.49 -4.31
N LEU A 101 0.80 -18.89 -4.74
CA LEU A 101 1.67 -18.03 -5.54
C LEU A 101 0.97 -17.50 -6.81
N VAL A 102 0.14 -18.31 -7.46
CA VAL A 102 -0.62 -17.91 -8.66
C VAL A 102 -1.61 -16.80 -8.30
N GLU A 103 -2.37 -16.96 -7.22
CA GLU A 103 -3.31 -15.96 -6.72
C GLU A 103 -2.57 -14.67 -6.30
N GLN A 104 -1.41 -14.79 -5.66
CA GLN A 104 -0.55 -13.64 -5.29
C GLN A 104 -0.03 -12.90 -6.53
N ILE A 105 0.38 -13.61 -7.59
CA ILE A 105 0.82 -13.00 -8.86
C ILE A 105 -0.33 -12.20 -9.49
N GLU A 106 -1.54 -12.75 -9.57
CA GLU A 106 -2.70 -12.05 -10.13
C GLU A 106 -3.12 -10.83 -9.29
N LEU A 107 -3.04 -10.95 -7.97
CA LEU A 107 -3.25 -9.85 -7.04
C LEU A 107 -2.28 -8.69 -7.31
N VAL A 108 -0.98 -9.00 -7.41
CA VAL A 108 0.07 -8.00 -7.70
C VAL A 108 -0.09 -7.40 -9.09
N ARG A 109 -0.39 -8.21 -10.11
CA ARG A 109 -0.65 -7.73 -11.47
C ARG A 109 -1.81 -6.75 -11.52
N THR A 110 -2.89 -7.02 -10.80
CA THR A 110 -4.05 -6.13 -10.72
C THR A 110 -3.67 -4.78 -10.11
N PHE A 111 -2.91 -4.78 -9.03
CA PHE A 111 -2.44 -3.53 -8.43
C PHE A 111 -1.43 -2.80 -9.33
N ALA A 112 -0.45 -3.51 -9.92
CA ALA A 112 0.51 -2.93 -10.86
C ALA A 112 -0.17 -2.31 -12.08
N LYS A 113 -1.18 -2.97 -12.67
CA LYS A 113 -2.00 -2.41 -13.75
C LYS A 113 -2.67 -1.11 -13.35
N SER A 114 -3.13 -0.99 -12.09
CA SER A 114 -3.72 0.26 -11.60
C SER A 114 -2.71 1.41 -11.49
N LEU A 115 -1.44 1.13 -11.17
CA LEU A 115 -0.36 2.12 -11.20
C LEU A 115 0.02 2.50 -12.63
N VAL A 116 0.05 1.51 -13.53
CA VAL A 116 0.28 1.72 -14.97
C VAL A 116 -0.82 2.58 -15.61
N SER A 117 -2.08 2.42 -15.20
CA SER A 117 -3.17 3.27 -15.69
C SER A 117 -3.06 4.74 -15.25
N GLU A 118 -2.28 5.01 -14.19
CA GLU A 118 -1.90 6.37 -13.78
C GLU A 118 -0.69 6.92 -14.58
N GLY A 119 -0.13 6.12 -15.50
CA GLY A 119 0.99 6.48 -16.37
C GLY A 119 2.37 6.04 -15.88
N MET A 120 2.47 5.30 -14.79
CA MET A 120 3.74 4.75 -14.29
C MET A 120 4.17 3.52 -15.08
N ILE A 121 5.47 3.25 -15.15
CA ILE A 121 5.98 1.90 -15.43
C ILE A 121 6.18 1.22 -14.06
N ALA A 122 5.76 -0.03 -13.94
CA ALA A 122 5.86 -0.78 -12.70
C ALA A 122 6.71 -2.05 -12.88
N ASP A 123 7.87 -2.10 -12.23
CA ASP A 123 8.77 -3.25 -12.16
C ASP A 123 8.61 -3.92 -10.80
N TYR A 124 8.12 -5.15 -10.76
CA TYR A 124 7.80 -5.80 -9.50
C TYR A 124 8.39 -7.20 -9.37
N SER A 125 8.71 -7.55 -8.13
CA SER A 125 9.27 -8.85 -7.77
C SER A 125 8.65 -9.37 -6.49
N ILE A 126 8.10 -10.57 -6.53
CA ILE A 126 7.56 -11.27 -5.36
C ILE A 126 8.71 -12.03 -4.69
N HIS A 127 8.88 -11.79 -3.41
CA HIS A 127 9.83 -12.48 -2.57
C HIS A 127 9.09 -13.42 -1.62
N ASP A 128 9.49 -14.69 -1.65
CA ASP A 128 9.05 -15.69 -0.71
C ASP A 128 10.22 -16.63 -0.39
N LYS A 129 10.56 -16.73 0.88
CA LYS A 129 11.57 -17.65 1.40
C LYS A 129 10.98 -18.84 2.12
N ASN A 130 9.67 -19.05 1.99
CA ASN A 130 8.90 -20.01 2.77
C ASN A 130 9.04 -19.80 4.29
N ASP A 131 9.24 -18.56 4.70
CA ASP A 131 9.35 -18.15 6.11
C ASP A 131 8.02 -17.56 6.65
N GLY A 132 6.94 -17.68 5.87
CA GLY A 132 5.60 -17.19 6.21
C GLY A 132 5.41 -15.69 6.03
N ASN A 133 6.31 -15.02 5.30
CA ASN A 133 6.26 -13.59 5.01
C ASN A 133 6.42 -13.30 3.51
N PRO A 134 5.52 -13.82 2.64
CA PRO A 134 5.54 -13.45 1.24
C PRO A 134 5.27 -11.95 1.09
N HIS A 135 6.05 -11.27 0.24
CA HIS A 135 5.92 -9.84 0.02
C HIS A 135 6.37 -9.46 -1.39
N VAL A 136 5.84 -8.35 -1.88
CA VAL A 136 6.22 -7.80 -3.18
C VAL A 136 6.94 -6.47 -3.02
N HIS A 137 7.96 -6.28 -3.83
CA HIS A 137 8.58 -4.98 -4.08
C HIS A 137 8.16 -4.51 -5.47
N ILE A 138 7.54 -3.34 -5.55
CA ILE A 138 7.15 -2.70 -6.81
C ILE A 138 7.93 -1.40 -6.94
N LEU A 139 8.83 -1.33 -7.91
CA LEU A 139 9.50 -0.09 -8.28
C LEU A 139 8.68 0.60 -9.37
N THR A 140 8.37 1.88 -9.19
CA THR A 140 7.67 2.68 -10.21
C THR A 140 8.50 3.86 -10.65
N THR A 141 8.31 4.27 -11.91
CA THR A 141 8.93 5.48 -12.44
C THR A 141 8.33 6.72 -11.79
N MET A 142 9.09 7.82 -11.79
CA MET A 142 8.67 9.12 -11.27
C MET A 142 8.16 10.05 -12.37
N ARG A 143 8.11 9.57 -13.60
CA ARG A 143 7.57 10.24 -14.79
C ARG A 143 6.70 9.26 -15.55
N GLY A 144 5.65 9.78 -16.16
CA GLY A 144 4.89 9.06 -17.17
C GLY A 144 5.57 9.10 -18.54
N ILE A 145 4.98 8.38 -19.49
CA ILE A 145 5.33 8.38 -20.90
C ILE A 145 4.23 9.08 -21.69
N ASP A 146 4.59 9.97 -22.61
CA ASP A 146 3.63 10.63 -23.50
C ASP A 146 3.22 9.72 -24.68
N ASP A 147 2.25 10.17 -25.48
CA ASP A 147 1.75 9.43 -26.65
C ASP A 147 2.80 9.18 -27.74
N LYS A 148 3.99 9.81 -27.63
CA LYS A 148 5.13 9.64 -28.54
C LYS A 148 6.23 8.74 -27.97
N GLY A 149 5.97 8.08 -26.85
CA GLY A 149 6.94 7.24 -26.15
C GLY A 149 8.04 7.99 -25.41
N LYS A 150 7.87 9.29 -25.13
CA LYS A 150 8.88 10.12 -24.45
C LYS A 150 8.53 10.36 -22.99
N TRP A 151 9.56 10.51 -22.15
CA TRP A 151 9.40 10.86 -20.76
C TRP A 151 8.72 12.22 -20.57
N MET A 152 7.63 12.25 -19.84
CA MET A 152 6.92 13.48 -19.48
C MET A 152 7.73 14.31 -18.48
N SER A 153 7.47 15.62 -18.45
CA SER A 153 8.05 16.49 -17.43
C SER A 153 7.32 16.30 -16.09
N LYS A 154 8.06 16.32 -14.96
CA LYS A 154 7.44 16.33 -13.62
C LYS A 154 6.77 17.65 -13.27
N GLN A 155 7.10 18.71 -14.01
CA GLN A 155 6.68 20.08 -13.70
C GLN A 155 6.43 20.86 -14.99
N LYS A 156 5.37 21.66 -15.00
CA LYS A 156 5.11 22.66 -16.02
C LYS A 156 5.24 24.05 -15.42
N LYS A 157 5.97 24.96 -16.09
CA LYS A 157 5.99 26.37 -15.72
C LYS A 157 4.88 27.08 -16.45
N ILE A 158 3.88 27.53 -15.72
CA ILE A 158 2.79 28.36 -16.23
C ILE A 158 3.00 29.84 -15.83
N TYR A 159 2.43 30.74 -16.56
CA TYR A 159 2.43 32.16 -16.19
C TYR A 159 1.46 32.38 -15.02
N SER A 160 1.93 33.07 -13.96
CA SER A 160 1.04 33.61 -12.93
C SER A 160 0.15 34.68 -13.53
N LEU A 161 -1.14 34.61 -13.29
CA LEU A 161 -2.13 35.56 -13.80
C LEU A 161 -2.65 36.45 -12.64
N ASP A 162 -3.01 37.70 -12.97
CA ASP A 162 -3.74 38.57 -12.07
C ASP A 162 -5.25 38.25 -12.04
N GLU A 163 -6.03 38.98 -11.25
CA GLU A 163 -7.48 38.82 -11.15
C GLU A 163 -8.21 39.04 -12.51
N GLY A 164 -7.60 39.79 -13.42
CA GLY A 164 -8.11 40.05 -14.77
C GLY A 164 -7.65 39.01 -15.82
N GLY A 165 -6.89 37.97 -15.41
CA GLY A 165 -6.38 36.94 -16.32
C GLY A 165 -5.13 37.35 -17.10
N ASN A 166 -4.50 38.49 -16.77
CA ASN A 166 -3.28 38.98 -17.44
C ASN A 166 -2.03 38.40 -16.76
N ARG A 167 -0.94 38.26 -17.54
CA ARG A 167 0.34 37.80 -16.99
C ARG A 167 0.93 38.84 -16.06
N ILE A 168 1.37 38.42 -14.86
CA ILE A 168 2.01 39.29 -13.88
C ILE A 168 3.46 39.59 -14.30
N PRO A 169 3.85 40.86 -14.50
CA PRO A 169 5.23 41.23 -14.89
C PRO A 169 6.20 41.02 -13.72
N ILE A 170 7.42 40.61 -14.00
CA ILE A 170 8.52 40.73 -13.04
C ILE A 170 9.06 42.15 -13.10
N ILE A 171 9.00 42.88 -11.98
CA ILE A 171 9.51 44.23 -11.88
C ILE A 171 10.98 44.21 -11.44
N ASP A 172 11.83 44.95 -12.16
CA ASP A 172 13.22 45.19 -11.76
C ASP A 172 13.24 46.16 -10.57
N LYS A 173 13.83 45.73 -9.47
CA LYS A 173 13.87 46.52 -8.21
C LYS A 173 14.68 47.83 -8.32
N LYS A 174 15.58 47.92 -9.30
CA LYS A 174 16.41 49.12 -9.48
C LYS A 174 15.74 50.18 -10.35
N THR A 175 15.03 49.73 -11.39
CA THR A 175 14.44 50.65 -12.38
C THR A 175 12.94 50.88 -12.19
N GLY A 176 12.25 50.01 -11.38
CA GLY A 176 10.81 50.08 -11.22
C GLY A 176 10.01 49.64 -12.46
N GLN A 177 10.69 49.25 -13.54
CA GLN A 177 10.07 48.82 -14.79
C GLN A 177 10.04 47.31 -14.96
N GLN A 178 9.24 46.83 -15.93
CA GLN A 178 9.22 45.41 -16.24
C GLN A 178 10.62 44.92 -16.65
N LYS A 179 11.08 43.86 -15.98
CA LYS A 179 12.40 43.28 -16.26
C LYS A 179 12.45 42.73 -17.69
N ILE A 180 13.52 43.11 -18.43
CA ILE A 180 13.86 42.60 -19.75
C ILE A 180 15.12 41.74 -19.60
N SER A 181 15.15 40.55 -20.16
CA SER A 181 16.32 39.68 -20.23
C SER A 181 16.42 39.11 -21.63
N ASN A 182 17.58 39.17 -22.25
CA ASN A 182 17.83 38.77 -23.63
C ASN A 182 16.77 39.33 -24.63
N GLY A 183 16.44 40.61 -24.50
CA GLY A 183 15.46 41.30 -25.35
C GLY A 183 14.00 40.91 -25.10
N ARG A 184 13.70 40.09 -24.09
CA ARG A 184 12.34 39.59 -23.84
C ARG A 184 11.85 40.08 -22.48
N ARG A 185 10.58 40.54 -22.42
CA ARG A 185 9.87 40.86 -21.19
C ARG A 185 9.76 39.64 -20.29
N GLN A 186 10.06 39.80 -19.00
CA GLN A 186 9.99 38.72 -18.02
C GLN A 186 8.64 38.76 -17.29
N TRP A 187 8.06 37.57 -17.13
CA TRP A 187 6.76 37.33 -16.51
C TRP A 187 6.90 36.39 -15.34
N LYS A 188 6.15 36.64 -14.28
CA LYS A 188 6.07 35.74 -13.13
C LYS A 188 5.55 34.37 -13.58
N ARG A 189 6.16 33.31 -13.10
CA ARG A 189 5.76 31.93 -13.43
C ARG A 189 5.64 31.14 -12.16
N GLU A 190 4.65 30.28 -12.12
CA GLU A 190 4.45 29.26 -11.10
C GLU A 190 4.82 27.89 -11.64
N THR A 191 5.26 27.03 -10.74
CA THR A 191 5.55 25.65 -11.08
C THR A 191 4.37 24.80 -10.69
N LEU A 192 3.68 24.21 -11.66
CA LEU A 192 2.70 23.16 -11.43
C LEU A 192 3.39 21.81 -11.47
N LEU A 193 3.08 20.96 -10.50
CA LEU A 193 3.43 19.54 -10.57
C LEU A 193 2.53 18.88 -11.61
N ASP A 194 3.11 18.11 -12.50
CA ASP A 194 2.36 17.43 -13.57
C ASP A 194 1.59 16.21 -13.07
N THR A 195 1.99 15.69 -11.89
CA THR A 195 1.32 14.56 -11.23
C THR A 195 1.17 14.82 -9.73
N SER A 196 0.12 14.26 -9.14
CA SER A 196 -0.13 14.27 -7.70
C SER A 196 0.62 13.16 -6.94
N TRP A 197 1.49 12.41 -7.60
CA TRP A 197 2.08 11.17 -7.06
C TRP A 197 2.88 11.34 -5.77
N ASN A 198 3.33 12.56 -5.44
CA ASN A 198 4.03 12.85 -4.20
C ASN A 198 3.11 13.39 -3.09
N SER A 199 1.80 13.48 -3.33
CA SER A 199 0.87 13.96 -2.32
C SER A 199 0.53 12.88 -1.28
N LYS A 200 0.14 13.31 -0.09
CA LYS A 200 -0.33 12.42 0.98
C LYS A 200 -1.63 11.72 0.60
N GLU A 201 -2.51 12.45 -0.07
CA GLU A 201 -3.81 11.98 -0.53
C GLU A 201 -3.64 10.84 -1.52
N GLN A 202 -2.68 10.95 -2.43
CA GLN A 202 -2.37 9.89 -3.39
C GLN A 202 -1.83 8.63 -2.71
N LEU A 203 -0.96 8.79 -1.70
CA LEU A 203 -0.49 7.65 -0.91
C LEU A 203 -1.65 6.93 -0.21
N LEU A 204 -2.58 7.69 0.38
CA LEU A 204 -3.77 7.11 1.03
C LEU A 204 -4.69 6.41 0.01
N ALA A 205 -4.84 6.98 -1.19
CA ALA A 205 -5.59 6.36 -2.28
C ALA A 205 -4.97 5.02 -2.72
N TRP A 206 -3.64 4.93 -2.88
CA TRP A 206 -2.95 3.67 -3.18
C TRP A 206 -3.09 2.64 -2.06
N ARG A 207 -2.99 3.08 -0.80
CA ARG A 207 -3.18 2.21 0.37
C ARG A 207 -4.58 1.61 0.40
N LYS A 208 -5.60 2.43 0.16
CA LYS A 208 -7.00 1.99 0.08
C LYS A 208 -7.20 1.02 -1.10
N ARG A 209 -6.71 1.38 -2.29
CA ARG A 209 -6.82 0.55 -3.49
C ARG A 209 -6.21 -0.84 -3.29
N TRP A 210 -5.02 -0.91 -2.68
CA TRP A 210 -4.41 -2.19 -2.35
C TRP A 210 -5.30 -3.03 -1.44
N SER A 211 -5.85 -2.43 -0.38
CA SER A 211 -6.78 -3.09 0.54
C SER A 211 -8.02 -3.62 -0.19
N ASP A 212 -8.62 -2.81 -1.06
CA ASP A 212 -9.82 -3.18 -1.82
C ASP A 212 -9.53 -4.38 -2.75
N ILE A 213 -8.47 -4.31 -3.55
CA ILE A 213 -8.06 -5.39 -4.47
C ILE A 213 -7.74 -6.68 -3.69
N CYS A 214 -7.07 -6.56 -2.56
CA CYS A 214 -6.72 -7.69 -1.71
C CYS A 214 -7.98 -8.35 -1.12
N ASN A 215 -8.95 -7.56 -0.65
CA ASN A 215 -10.18 -8.05 -0.08
C ASN A 215 -11.07 -8.73 -1.13
N GLU A 216 -11.11 -8.23 -2.36
CA GLU A 216 -11.77 -8.93 -3.47
C GLU A 216 -11.16 -10.31 -3.76
N ALA A 217 -9.83 -10.43 -3.68
CA ALA A 217 -9.16 -11.72 -3.85
C ALA A 217 -9.44 -12.66 -2.68
N ILE A 218 -9.49 -12.14 -1.45
CA ILE A 218 -9.87 -12.88 -0.25
C ILE A 218 -11.32 -13.37 -0.34
N ASP A 219 -12.26 -12.55 -0.81
CA ASP A 219 -13.66 -12.93 -0.97
C ASP A 219 -13.82 -14.09 -1.97
N LYS A 220 -13.11 -14.02 -3.10
CA LYS A 220 -13.08 -15.12 -4.08
C LYS A 220 -12.54 -16.39 -3.46
N LYS A 221 -11.47 -16.29 -2.67
CA LYS A 221 -10.88 -17.45 -1.97
C LYS A 221 -11.83 -18.02 -0.92
N ASN A 222 -12.49 -17.16 -0.14
CA ASN A 222 -13.45 -17.57 0.87
C ASN A 222 -14.68 -18.29 0.25
N ALA A 223 -15.15 -17.84 -0.90
CA ALA A 223 -16.23 -18.52 -1.62
C ALA A 223 -15.83 -19.96 -2.02
N LEU A 224 -14.58 -20.15 -2.51
CA LEU A 224 -14.06 -21.49 -2.81
C LEU A 224 -13.93 -22.35 -1.55
N ILE A 225 -13.44 -21.78 -0.45
CA ILE A 225 -13.35 -22.47 0.85
C ILE A 225 -14.75 -22.89 1.33
N GLU A 226 -15.76 -22.04 1.16
CA GLU A 226 -17.13 -22.38 1.54
C GLU A 226 -17.67 -23.55 0.70
N GLU A 227 -17.46 -23.53 -0.62
CA GLU A 227 -17.84 -24.65 -1.51
C GLU A 227 -17.14 -25.96 -1.12
N GLU A 228 -15.82 -25.91 -0.86
CA GLU A 228 -15.05 -27.07 -0.41
C GLU A 228 -15.55 -27.59 0.95
N ASN A 229 -15.86 -26.71 1.88
CA ASN A 229 -16.35 -27.05 3.21
C ASN A 229 -17.74 -27.73 3.19
N LEU A 230 -18.57 -27.43 2.18
CA LEU A 230 -19.86 -28.13 1.99
C LEU A 230 -19.67 -29.63 1.59
N ALA A 231 -18.53 -29.94 0.97
CA ALA A 231 -18.22 -31.27 0.47
C ALA A 231 -17.47 -32.17 1.49
N VAL A 232 -16.95 -31.59 2.60
CA VAL A 232 -16.11 -32.31 3.57
C VAL A 232 -16.75 -32.42 4.97
N ASN A 233 -16.27 -33.41 5.73
CA ASN A 233 -16.69 -33.66 7.10
C ASN A 233 -16.31 -32.48 8.03
N LEU A 234 -17.13 -32.19 9.04
CA LEU A 234 -17.00 -31.06 10.00
C LEU A 234 -15.59 -30.88 10.59
N TYR A 235 -14.80 -31.94 10.71
CA TYR A 235 -13.43 -31.88 11.28
C TYR A 235 -12.34 -31.46 10.29
N ALA A 236 -12.65 -31.37 8.99
CA ALA A 236 -11.70 -31.03 7.92
C ALA A 236 -12.01 -29.66 7.28
N GLN A 237 -12.93 -28.89 7.86
CA GLN A 237 -13.33 -27.59 7.32
C GLN A 237 -12.22 -26.56 7.47
N GLN A 238 -11.98 -25.81 6.38
CA GLN A 238 -11.05 -24.70 6.36
C GLN A 238 -11.73 -23.43 6.94
N GLU A 239 -10.94 -22.63 7.62
CA GLU A 239 -11.42 -21.34 8.15
C GLU A 239 -11.36 -20.23 7.07
N ALA A 240 -12.35 -19.35 7.09
CA ALA A 240 -12.36 -18.19 6.22
C ALA A 240 -11.23 -17.22 6.58
N ILE A 241 -10.70 -16.56 5.55
CA ILE A 241 -9.64 -15.55 5.66
C ILE A 241 -10.28 -14.20 5.99
N SER A 242 -9.75 -13.49 6.97
CA SER A 242 -10.24 -12.14 7.31
C SER A 242 -9.79 -11.09 6.31
N HIS A 243 -10.62 -10.09 6.08
CA HIS A 243 -10.26 -8.89 5.33
C HIS A 243 -9.11 -8.11 5.98
N ILE A 244 -8.35 -7.39 5.17
CA ILE A 244 -7.34 -6.42 5.61
C ILE A 244 -7.93 -5.00 5.62
N ASP A 245 -7.41 -4.12 6.48
CA ASP A 245 -7.81 -2.72 6.56
C ASP A 245 -6.58 -1.81 6.44
N HIS A 246 -6.65 -0.84 5.52
CA HIS A 246 -5.58 0.11 5.24
C HIS A 246 -5.47 1.25 6.26
N ARG A 247 -6.50 1.45 7.08
CA ARG A 247 -6.57 2.51 8.10
C ARG A 247 -5.72 2.14 9.31
N SER A 248 -5.27 3.14 10.05
CA SER A 248 -4.63 2.90 11.33
C SER A 248 -5.62 2.29 12.35
N TYR A 249 -5.13 1.60 13.37
CA TYR A 249 -6.01 1.04 14.42
C TYR A 249 -6.89 2.11 15.09
N ALA A 250 -6.37 3.33 15.24
CA ALA A 250 -7.14 4.45 15.77
C ALA A 250 -8.32 4.84 14.86
N GLU A 251 -8.09 4.91 13.54
CA GLU A 251 -9.15 5.19 12.55
C GLU A 251 -10.17 4.05 12.43
N GLN A 252 -9.75 2.82 12.72
CA GLN A 252 -10.63 1.65 12.79
C GLN A 252 -11.45 1.61 14.09
N GLY A 253 -11.15 2.46 15.07
CA GLY A 253 -11.74 2.40 16.41
C GLY A 253 -11.32 1.15 17.21
N VAL A 254 -10.19 0.53 16.83
CA VAL A 254 -9.67 -0.68 17.46
C VAL A 254 -8.59 -0.31 18.48
N ASN A 255 -8.75 -0.81 19.70
CA ASN A 255 -7.83 -0.53 20.80
C ASN A 255 -6.59 -1.44 20.71
N LYS A 256 -5.76 -1.21 19.68
CA LYS A 256 -4.50 -1.92 19.43
C LYS A 256 -3.36 -0.95 19.20
N THR A 257 -2.19 -1.31 19.68
CA THR A 257 -0.93 -0.60 19.42
C THR A 257 -0.20 -1.30 18.26
N PRO A 258 0.26 -0.57 17.23
CA PRO A 258 1.04 -1.18 16.15
C PRO A 258 2.42 -1.63 16.66
N THR A 259 2.91 -2.76 16.16
CA THR A 259 4.28 -3.20 16.40
C THR A 259 5.27 -2.33 15.63
N ILE A 260 6.49 -2.23 16.12
CA ILE A 260 7.59 -1.52 15.46
C ILE A 260 8.36 -2.47 14.54
N HIS A 261 8.92 -1.91 13.47
CA HIS A 261 9.77 -2.69 12.55
C HIS A 261 11.00 -3.24 13.28
N GLU A 262 11.15 -4.56 13.32
CA GLU A 262 12.23 -5.22 14.06
C GLU A 262 13.60 -5.04 13.40
N GLY A 263 13.65 -5.17 12.08
CA GLY A 263 14.88 -5.14 11.30
C GLY A 263 15.67 -6.47 11.39
N TRP A 264 16.55 -6.68 10.40
CA TRP A 264 17.32 -7.91 10.33
C TRP A 264 18.33 -8.08 11.48
N GLN A 265 18.86 -6.97 11.99
CA GLN A 265 19.84 -7.00 13.10
C GLN A 265 19.21 -7.53 14.39
N ALA A 266 18.01 -7.07 14.75
CA ALA A 266 17.29 -7.55 15.92
C ALA A 266 16.97 -9.04 15.82
N ARG A 267 16.49 -9.50 14.67
CA ARG A 267 16.25 -10.93 14.40
C ARG A 267 17.54 -11.77 14.40
N LYS A 268 18.66 -11.21 13.93
CA LYS A 268 19.97 -11.89 14.00
C LYS A 268 20.43 -12.04 15.46
N MET A 269 20.27 -10.99 16.28
CA MET A 269 20.58 -11.04 17.72
C MET A 269 19.77 -12.14 18.42
N GLU A 270 18.48 -12.23 18.15
CA GLU A 270 17.60 -13.26 18.73
C GLU A 270 18.07 -14.69 18.35
N ARG A 271 18.43 -14.94 17.09
CA ARG A 271 18.97 -16.23 16.63
C ARG A 271 20.27 -16.61 17.32
N LEU A 272 21.02 -15.62 17.81
CA LEU A 272 22.26 -15.81 18.57
C LEU A 272 21.99 -15.87 20.11
N GLY A 273 20.73 -15.94 20.53
CA GLY A 273 20.36 -15.97 21.95
C GLY A 273 20.53 -14.63 22.68
N MET A 274 20.72 -13.53 21.95
CA MET A 274 20.85 -12.19 22.51
C MET A 274 19.51 -11.46 22.52
N THR A 275 19.28 -10.63 23.54
CA THR A 275 18.07 -9.81 23.63
C THR A 275 18.17 -8.57 22.74
N SER A 276 17.05 -8.18 22.13
CA SER A 276 16.89 -6.94 21.37
C SER A 276 15.75 -6.12 21.98
N GLU A 277 16.03 -4.87 22.31
CA GLU A 277 15.02 -3.96 22.86
C GLU A 277 13.78 -3.85 21.98
N ARG A 278 13.96 -3.81 20.66
CA ARG A 278 12.84 -3.78 19.68
C ARG A 278 11.96 -5.02 19.73
N LEU A 279 12.57 -6.19 19.86
CA LEU A 279 11.82 -7.45 19.97
C LEU A 279 11.09 -7.53 21.31
N GLU A 280 11.72 -7.12 22.41
CA GLU A 280 11.08 -7.04 23.71
C GLU A 280 9.91 -6.05 23.71
N GLN A 281 10.06 -4.90 23.07
CA GLN A 281 8.97 -3.94 22.92
C GLN A 281 7.81 -4.54 22.13
N ASN A 282 8.07 -5.25 21.03
CA ASN A 282 7.04 -5.93 20.25
C ASN A 282 6.34 -7.04 21.06
N ARG A 283 7.08 -7.80 21.87
CA ARG A 283 6.48 -8.80 22.76
C ARG A 283 5.50 -8.16 23.75
N ARG A 284 5.89 -7.04 24.37
CA ARG A 284 5.00 -6.28 25.29
C ARG A 284 3.77 -5.75 24.53
N ILE A 285 3.94 -5.17 23.33
CA ILE A 285 2.84 -4.69 22.51
C ILE A 285 1.88 -5.85 22.19
N ASN A 286 2.40 -7.00 21.77
CA ASN A 286 1.58 -8.17 21.44
C ASN A 286 0.82 -8.72 22.65
N GLN A 287 1.44 -8.75 23.84
CA GLN A 287 0.76 -9.12 25.08
C GLN A 287 -0.39 -8.16 25.40
N MET A 288 -0.14 -6.84 25.34
CA MET A 288 -1.19 -5.83 25.56
C MET A 288 -2.32 -5.96 24.53
N ASN A 289 -2.00 -6.12 23.25
CA ASN A 289 -2.99 -6.29 22.20
C ASN A 289 -3.84 -7.55 22.41
N SER A 290 -3.26 -8.63 22.92
CA SER A 290 -3.98 -9.85 23.29
C SER A 290 -4.99 -9.59 24.42
N VAL A 291 -4.59 -8.87 25.45
CA VAL A 291 -5.49 -8.49 26.57
C VAL A 291 -6.64 -7.62 26.06
N TRP A 292 -6.35 -6.60 25.24
CA TRP A 292 -7.40 -5.75 24.64
C TRP A 292 -8.37 -6.55 23.77
N SER A 293 -7.87 -7.50 22.99
CA SER A 293 -8.72 -8.37 22.18
C SER A 293 -9.65 -9.25 23.02
N GLN A 294 -9.16 -9.77 24.14
CA GLN A 294 -9.98 -10.54 25.08
C GLN A 294 -11.05 -9.68 25.74
N LEU A 295 -10.69 -8.46 26.18
CA LEU A 295 -11.63 -7.50 26.76
C LEU A 295 -12.73 -7.09 25.77
N ASP A 296 -12.37 -6.84 24.51
CA ASP A 296 -13.36 -6.53 23.44
C ASP A 296 -14.33 -7.69 23.21
N THR A 297 -13.80 -8.91 23.17
CA THR A 297 -14.62 -10.13 23.02
C THR A 297 -15.58 -10.31 24.19
N LEU A 298 -15.10 -10.11 25.41
CA LEU A 298 -15.94 -10.19 26.62
C LEU A 298 -17.01 -9.09 26.64
N SER A 299 -16.63 -7.86 26.25
CA SER A 299 -17.56 -6.73 26.15
C SER A 299 -18.68 -6.98 25.13
N LYS A 300 -18.34 -7.55 23.96
CA LYS A 300 -19.34 -7.94 22.93
C LYS A 300 -20.28 -9.04 23.43
N LYS A 301 -19.74 -10.06 24.11
CA LYS A 301 -20.56 -11.12 24.72
C LYS A 301 -21.51 -10.56 25.78
N TYR A 302 -21.02 -9.64 26.61
CA TYR A 302 -21.84 -9.03 27.66
C TYR A 302 -22.96 -8.13 27.08
N ARG A 303 -22.65 -7.35 26.03
CA ARG A 303 -23.68 -6.56 25.32
C ARG A 303 -24.77 -7.47 24.72
N LYS A 304 -24.35 -8.51 24.01
CA LYS A 304 -25.30 -9.47 23.44
C LYS A 304 -26.17 -10.14 24.49
N TYR A 305 -25.58 -10.57 25.61
CA TYR A 305 -26.32 -11.12 26.75
C TYR A 305 -27.36 -10.15 27.28
N ASN A 306 -27.01 -8.87 27.46
CA ASN A 306 -27.95 -7.85 27.93
C ASN A 306 -29.06 -7.56 26.89
N GLU A 307 -28.73 -7.54 25.60
CA GLU A 307 -29.71 -7.33 24.54
C GLU A 307 -30.71 -8.51 24.48
N ASP A 308 -30.22 -9.75 24.56
CA ASP A 308 -31.06 -10.95 24.57
C ASP A 308 -31.99 -10.97 25.81
N HIS A 309 -31.47 -10.65 26.99
CA HIS A 309 -32.28 -10.54 28.23
C HIS A 309 -33.31 -9.40 28.19
N TYR A 310 -32.93 -8.27 27.59
CA TYR A 310 -33.89 -7.16 27.43
C TYR A 310 -35.01 -7.53 26.49
N GLN A 311 -34.74 -8.23 25.40
CA GLN A 311 -35.76 -8.74 24.46
C GLN A 311 -36.72 -9.74 25.14
N ASP A 312 -36.17 -10.66 25.94
CA ASP A 312 -37.00 -11.61 26.66
C ASP A 312 -37.86 -10.95 27.75
N TYR A 313 -37.30 -10.00 28.48
CA TYR A 313 -38.05 -9.18 29.43
C TYR A 313 -39.22 -8.42 28.73
N GLN A 314 -38.99 -7.84 27.55
CA GLN A 314 -40.01 -7.16 26.77
C GLN A 314 -41.16 -8.11 26.34
N LYS A 315 -40.79 -9.35 25.94
CA LYS A 315 -41.80 -10.39 25.61
C LYS A 315 -42.64 -10.77 26.83
N GLU A 316 -41.99 -10.94 27.96
CA GLU A 316 -42.67 -11.30 29.21
C GLU A 316 -43.65 -10.18 29.65
N VAL A 317 -43.20 -8.92 29.63
CA VAL A 317 -44.05 -7.74 29.93
C VAL A 317 -45.25 -7.67 29.00
N LYS A 318 -45.09 -7.91 27.69
CA LYS A 318 -46.20 -7.95 26.73
C LYS A 318 -47.18 -9.10 27.05
N SER A 319 -46.65 -10.28 27.41
CA SER A 319 -47.48 -11.43 27.78
C SER A 319 -48.33 -11.14 29.01
N VAL A 320 -47.74 -10.56 30.07
CA VAL A 320 -48.40 -10.19 31.30
C VAL A 320 -49.51 -9.15 31.02
N LYS A 321 -49.21 -8.08 30.23
CA LYS A 321 -50.21 -7.08 29.84
C LYS A 321 -51.39 -7.69 29.08
N GLN A 322 -51.13 -8.63 28.13
CA GLN A 322 -52.19 -9.30 27.39
C GLN A 322 -53.06 -10.19 28.28
N LYS A 323 -52.48 -10.92 29.24
CA LYS A 323 -53.22 -11.73 30.22
C LYS A 323 -54.08 -10.86 31.11
N SER A 324 -53.55 -9.72 31.59
CA SER A 324 -54.29 -8.77 32.44
C SER A 324 -55.49 -8.18 31.70
N ILE A 325 -55.33 -7.79 30.43
CA ILE A 325 -56.43 -7.26 29.61
C ILE A 325 -57.52 -8.33 29.37
N LYS A 326 -57.11 -9.58 29.10
CA LYS A 326 -58.08 -10.71 28.93
C LYS A 326 -58.84 -10.95 30.22
N THR A 327 -58.17 -10.94 31.37
CA THR A 327 -58.81 -11.16 32.69
C THR A 327 -59.79 -10.02 33.04
N TYR A 328 -59.43 -8.76 32.74
CA TYR A 328 -60.29 -7.59 32.95
C TYR A 328 -61.57 -7.69 32.10
N LYS A 329 -61.44 -8.00 30.79
CA LYS A 329 -62.59 -8.20 29.90
C LYS A 329 -63.52 -9.32 30.35
N LYS A 330 -62.99 -10.40 30.91
CA LYS A 330 -63.79 -11.56 31.40
C LYS A 330 -64.52 -11.29 32.71
N ARG A 331 -64.20 -10.22 33.44
CA ARG A 331 -64.89 -9.75 34.66
C ARG A 331 -66.03 -8.76 34.38
N GLN A 332 -66.11 -8.22 33.17
CA GLN A 332 -67.17 -7.29 32.73
C GLN A 332 -68.28 -7.96 31.89
N THR A 333 -68.10 -9.23 31.53
CA THR A 333 -69.16 -10.12 31.00
C THR A 333 -69.64 -11.03 32.09
#